data_078eab8539309153677df94802dfcbba
#
_entry.id   078eab8539309153677df94802dfcbba
#
_cell.length_a   1.000
_cell.length_b   1.000
_cell.length_c   1.000
_cell.angle_alpha   90.00
_cell.angle_beta   90.00
_cell.angle_gamma   90.00
#
_symmetry.space_group_name_H-M   'P 1'
#
loop_
_entity.id
_entity.type
_entity.pdbx_description
1 polymer ?
#
loop_
_entity_poly.entity_id
_entity_poly.type
_entity_poly.pdbx_seq_one_letter_code
_entity_poly.pdbx_strand_id
1 'polypeptide(L)'
;MHIIHRFRPIAAASLLGIAAALAAVNTTQADEGAARPEAAVSPMERVAAARAKALAENPDSTDRVYGGNQAEKGAYPFQVALLTTNRLDQSPASQANAQFCGGSLIAPEWVLTAAHCLNDKGQPISPDSVTVLTGATDLSEGKRHKVLQVIVNEGYSDQTLDNDLGLLRLAEPADAPTIKLAHEATPDTGKTTVTGWGKMQDGTFPTTLMVADLDLQPNKACNSGIKAIYAHDLKAALGDLSHRMRYSEKGIDAAANAIAADMTDPLTSNMICAGTTSGVRDACNGDSGGPLFMTGTGGPVQVGVVSWGDGPADGSAACGHKDAYGIYTRLANYTGWIETKMKSPAPAPDKPKAGLGTAQKPATP
;
A
#
# COMPACT_ATOMS: atom_id res chain seq x y z
N MET A 1 -68.11 21.20 21.79
CA MET A 1 -67.19 22.18 21.19
C MET A 1 -65.82 21.55 21.07
N HIS A 2 -65.57 20.86 19.93
CA HIS A 2 -64.37 20.09 19.67
C HIS A 2 -63.42 20.93 18.83
N ILE A 3 -62.25 21.23 19.37
CA ILE A 3 -61.15 21.88 18.61
C ILE A 3 -60.21 20.79 18.09
N ILE A 4 -60.24 20.60 16.80
CA ILE A 4 -59.31 19.67 16.10
C ILE A 4 -58.06 20.47 15.73
N HIS A 5 -56.92 20.18 16.37
CA HIS A 5 -55.62 20.68 15.97
C HIS A 5 -55.10 19.83 14.76
N ARG A 6 -55.03 20.45 13.61
CA ARG A 6 -54.36 19.92 12.44
C ARG A 6 -52.86 20.07 12.59
N PHE A 7 -52.15 18.94 12.78
CA PHE A 7 -50.70 18.90 12.57
C PHE A 7 -50.41 18.91 11.07
N ARG A 8 -49.61 19.88 10.63
CA ARG A 8 -49.03 19.91 9.30
C ARG A 8 -47.70 19.12 9.38
N PRO A 9 -47.40 18.22 8.43
CA PRO A 9 -46.06 17.61 8.32
C PRO A 9 -45.13 18.63 7.67
N ILE A 10 -44.10 19.07 8.37
CA ILE A 10 -42.99 19.83 7.84
C ILE A 10 -41.81 18.89 7.69
N ALA A 11 -41.19 18.97 6.52
CA ALA A 11 -39.83 18.58 6.20
C ALA A 11 -39.48 17.09 5.96
N ALA A 12 -39.81 16.65 4.74
CA ALA A 12 -39.11 15.59 4.08
C ALA A 12 -38.36 16.03 2.81
N ALA A 13 -38.19 17.36 2.62
CA ALA A 13 -37.67 17.92 1.36
C ALA A 13 -36.18 18.38 1.41
N SER A 14 -35.54 18.34 2.57
CA SER A 14 -34.20 18.95 2.71
C SER A 14 -33.01 17.98 2.56
N LEU A 15 -33.22 16.67 2.58
CA LEU A 15 -32.12 15.69 2.45
C LEU A 15 -31.80 15.29 1.00
N LEU A 16 -32.74 15.47 0.06
CA LEU A 16 -32.47 15.19 -1.36
C LEU A 16 -31.64 16.28 -2.06
N GLY A 17 -31.59 17.49 -1.51
CA GLY A 17 -30.81 18.58 -2.09
C GLY A 17 -29.30 18.48 -1.93
N ILE A 18 -28.84 17.82 -0.87
CA ILE A 18 -27.40 17.69 -0.58
C ILE A 18 -26.75 16.61 -1.46
N ALA A 19 -27.44 15.51 -1.74
CA ALA A 19 -26.95 14.46 -2.63
C ALA A 19 -26.86 14.95 -4.11
N ALA A 20 -27.77 15.84 -4.54
CA ALA A 20 -27.74 16.41 -5.89
C ALA A 20 -26.64 17.48 -6.07
N ALA A 21 -26.26 18.20 -5.02
CA ALA A 21 -25.18 19.18 -5.08
C ALA A 21 -23.80 18.56 -5.19
N LEU A 22 -23.56 17.40 -4.55
CA LEU A 22 -22.32 16.64 -4.67
C LEU A 22 -22.19 15.95 -6.04
N ALA A 23 -23.30 15.55 -6.67
CA ALA A 23 -23.29 14.99 -8.03
C ALA A 23 -23.11 16.06 -9.12
N ALA A 24 -23.49 17.33 -8.89
CA ALA A 24 -23.39 18.39 -9.89
C ALA A 24 -22.00 19.04 -9.99
N VAL A 25 -21.08 18.80 -9.02
CA VAL A 25 -19.69 19.29 -9.08
C VAL A 25 -18.84 18.44 -10.02
N ASN A 26 -19.29 17.23 -10.38
CA ASN A 26 -18.52 16.29 -11.21
C ASN A 26 -18.88 16.26 -12.71
N THR A 27 -19.73 17.16 -13.24
CA THR A 27 -20.20 17.06 -14.63
C THR A 27 -19.91 18.24 -15.54
N THR A 28 -19.03 19.16 -15.18
CA THR A 28 -18.62 20.23 -16.12
C THR A 28 -17.11 20.43 -16.04
N GLN A 29 -16.39 19.64 -16.79
CA GLN A 29 -15.24 19.93 -17.64
C GLN A 29 -14.51 18.62 -17.96
N ALA A 30 -14.90 17.99 -19.06
CA ALA A 30 -14.00 17.12 -19.78
C ALA A 30 -12.97 18.04 -20.45
N ASP A 31 -11.91 18.36 -19.73
CA ASP A 31 -10.71 18.97 -20.29
C ASP A 31 -9.77 17.81 -20.66
N GLU A 32 -9.45 17.70 -21.95
CA GLU A 32 -8.46 16.76 -22.47
C GLU A 32 -7.10 17.14 -21.90
N GLY A 33 -6.75 16.57 -20.74
CA GLY A 33 -5.48 16.84 -20.04
C GLY A 33 -5.51 16.65 -18.54
N ALA A 34 -6.64 16.29 -17.94
CA ALA A 34 -6.70 15.99 -16.51
C ALA A 34 -5.83 14.75 -16.20
N ALA A 35 -4.72 14.99 -15.51
CA ALA A 35 -3.91 13.92 -14.95
C ALA A 35 -4.81 12.94 -14.18
N ARG A 36 -4.68 11.64 -14.49
CA ARG A 36 -5.38 10.57 -13.73
C ARG A 36 -5.13 10.79 -12.24
N PRO A 37 -6.14 10.65 -11.37
CA PRO A 37 -5.92 10.66 -9.93
C PRO A 37 -4.76 9.73 -9.59
N GLU A 38 -3.88 10.16 -8.73
CA GLU A 38 -2.63 9.43 -8.39
C GLU A 38 -2.88 7.98 -7.94
N ALA A 39 -4.06 7.71 -7.36
CA ALA A 39 -4.54 6.37 -6.97
C ALA A 39 -4.88 5.45 -8.16
N ALA A 40 -5.04 5.96 -9.38
CA ALA A 40 -5.36 5.14 -10.57
C ALA A 40 -4.13 4.57 -11.27
N VAL A 41 -2.91 4.92 -10.82
CA VAL A 41 -1.63 4.43 -11.37
C VAL A 41 -1.06 3.37 -10.44
N SER A 42 -0.65 2.22 -11.01
CA SER A 42 -0.08 1.13 -10.21
C SER A 42 1.15 1.57 -9.41
N PRO A 43 1.43 0.98 -8.22
CA PRO A 43 2.66 1.27 -7.47
C PRO A 43 3.92 1.06 -8.29
N MET A 44 3.93 0.08 -9.19
CA MET A 44 5.04 -0.19 -10.10
C MET A 44 5.41 1.01 -10.98
N GLU A 45 4.42 1.76 -11.45
CA GLU A 45 4.65 2.97 -12.26
C GLU A 45 4.88 4.20 -11.36
N ARG A 46 4.00 4.43 -10.39
CA ARG A 46 3.97 5.62 -9.53
C ARG A 46 5.21 5.72 -8.65
N VAL A 47 5.53 4.67 -7.88
CA VAL A 47 6.65 4.70 -6.93
C VAL A 47 7.98 4.73 -7.67
N ALA A 48 8.14 3.91 -8.73
CA ALA A 48 9.37 3.92 -9.51
C ALA A 48 9.59 5.26 -10.23
N ALA A 49 8.54 5.95 -10.68
CA ALA A 49 8.66 7.28 -11.27
C ALA A 49 9.02 8.35 -10.21
N ALA A 50 8.38 8.31 -9.03
CA ALA A 50 8.67 9.23 -7.93
C ALA A 50 10.11 9.08 -7.43
N ARG A 51 10.58 7.83 -7.30
CA ARG A 51 11.95 7.50 -6.92
C ARG A 51 12.97 8.02 -7.94
N ALA A 52 12.75 7.74 -9.22
CA ALA A 52 13.63 8.21 -10.28
C ALA A 52 13.75 9.75 -10.31
N LYS A 53 12.63 10.45 -10.08
CA LYS A 53 12.60 11.90 -9.95
C LYS A 53 13.41 12.38 -8.73
N ALA A 54 13.15 11.81 -7.55
CA ALA A 54 13.84 12.18 -6.31
C ALA A 54 15.35 11.96 -6.39
N LEU A 55 15.80 10.84 -6.96
CA LEU A 55 17.23 10.55 -7.18
C LEU A 55 17.88 11.50 -8.18
N ALA A 56 17.14 11.97 -9.20
CA ALA A 56 17.66 12.97 -10.14
C ALA A 56 17.79 14.37 -9.52
N GLU A 57 16.89 14.72 -8.58
CA GLU A 57 16.88 16.01 -7.90
C GLU A 57 17.88 16.07 -6.73
N ASN A 58 18.13 14.94 -6.04
CA ASN A 58 19.00 14.84 -4.86
C ASN A 58 19.86 13.56 -4.90
N PRO A 59 20.92 13.50 -5.73
CA PRO A 59 21.72 12.27 -5.89
C PRO A 59 22.54 11.89 -4.63
N ASP A 60 22.80 12.83 -3.75
CA ASP A 60 23.64 12.65 -2.55
C ASP A 60 22.84 12.61 -1.23
N SER A 61 21.51 12.38 -1.28
CA SER A 61 20.71 12.35 -0.05
C SER A 61 21.10 11.17 0.83
N THR A 62 21.61 11.47 2.03
CA THR A 62 22.05 10.48 3.05
C THR A 62 21.07 10.37 4.20
N ASP A 63 19.88 10.97 4.10
CA ASP A 63 18.94 11.13 5.21
C ASP A 63 18.04 9.91 5.43
N ARG A 64 17.33 9.90 6.58
CA ARG A 64 16.81 8.72 7.27
C ARG A 64 15.34 8.45 6.93
N VAL A 65 14.93 7.16 6.95
CA VAL A 65 13.51 6.69 6.97
C VAL A 65 12.64 7.57 7.85
N TYR A 66 11.34 7.57 7.60
CA TYR A 66 10.35 8.21 8.48
C TYR A 66 10.63 7.83 9.94
N GLY A 67 11.57 8.54 10.58
CA GLY A 67 11.98 8.34 11.95
C GLY A 67 12.76 7.05 12.29
N GLY A 68 13.19 6.25 11.32
CA GLY A 68 13.96 5.03 11.52
C GLY A 68 15.49 5.22 11.44
N ASN A 69 16.20 4.10 11.39
CA ASN A 69 17.67 4.02 11.26
C ASN A 69 18.04 3.19 10.04
N GLN A 70 19.28 3.35 9.54
CA GLN A 70 19.83 2.42 8.57
C GLN A 70 19.99 1.03 9.20
N ALA A 71 19.61 -0.01 8.47
CA ALA A 71 19.82 -1.37 8.90
C ALA A 71 21.31 -1.73 8.83
N GLU A 72 21.79 -2.50 9.82
CA GLU A 72 23.10 -3.10 9.72
C GLU A 72 23.16 -4.09 8.54
N LYS A 73 24.32 -4.18 7.89
CA LYS A 73 24.49 -5.05 6.73
C LYS A 73 24.15 -6.51 7.06
N GLY A 74 23.19 -7.05 6.32
CA GLY A 74 22.74 -8.43 6.48
C GLY A 74 21.84 -8.70 7.70
N ALA A 75 21.39 -7.69 8.43
CA ALA A 75 20.56 -7.87 9.63
C ALA A 75 19.16 -8.47 9.29
N TYR A 76 18.64 -8.19 8.12
CA TYR A 76 17.31 -8.66 7.68
C TYR A 76 17.40 -9.40 6.34
N PRO A 77 18.03 -10.59 6.30
CA PRO A 77 18.35 -11.27 5.06
C PRO A 77 17.12 -11.84 4.31
N PHE A 78 15.97 -11.90 4.98
CA PHE A 78 14.69 -12.29 4.40
C PHE A 78 13.99 -11.14 3.67
N GLN A 79 14.44 -9.89 3.85
CA GLN A 79 13.88 -8.74 3.14
C GLN A 79 14.17 -8.84 1.65
N VAL A 80 13.17 -8.59 0.81
CA VAL A 80 13.34 -8.52 -0.62
C VAL A 80 12.82 -7.19 -1.17
N ALA A 81 13.38 -6.74 -2.30
CA ALA A 81 12.85 -5.61 -3.06
C ALA A 81 12.19 -6.12 -4.35
N LEU A 82 11.04 -5.55 -4.70
CA LEU A 82 10.39 -5.76 -5.98
C LEU A 82 10.80 -4.65 -6.94
N LEU A 83 11.33 -5.03 -8.08
CA LEU A 83 11.91 -4.15 -9.09
C LEU A 83 11.10 -4.22 -10.38
N THR A 84 10.82 -3.08 -11.00
CA THR A 84 10.20 -3.01 -12.33
C THR A 84 11.21 -3.45 -13.38
N THR A 85 10.99 -4.59 -14.03
CA THR A 85 11.98 -5.24 -14.90
C THR A 85 12.46 -4.35 -16.05
N ASN A 86 11.57 -3.59 -16.69
CA ASN A 86 11.90 -2.72 -17.82
C ASN A 86 12.75 -1.49 -17.45
N ARG A 87 12.98 -1.23 -16.15
CA ARG A 87 13.88 -0.18 -15.66
C ARG A 87 15.27 -0.70 -15.29
N LEU A 88 15.47 -2.01 -15.39
CA LEU A 88 16.74 -2.64 -15.09
C LEU A 88 17.63 -2.69 -16.32
N ASP A 89 18.90 -2.36 -16.12
CA ASP A 89 20.00 -2.64 -17.04
C ASP A 89 21.02 -3.59 -16.39
N GLN A 90 22.21 -3.70 -16.96
CA GLN A 90 23.27 -4.54 -16.41
C GLN A 90 23.92 -3.94 -15.15
N SER A 91 23.74 -2.65 -14.90
CA SER A 91 24.29 -1.99 -13.72
C SER A 91 23.45 -2.28 -12.48
N PRO A 92 24.08 -2.64 -11.34
CA PRO A 92 23.38 -2.72 -10.06
C PRO A 92 22.70 -1.39 -9.64
N ALA A 93 23.24 -0.26 -10.05
CA ALA A 93 22.66 1.05 -9.73
C ALA A 93 21.24 1.24 -10.29
N SER A 94 20.89 0.53 -11.39
CA SER A 94 19.52 0.58 -11.94
C SER A 94 18.46 0.02 -10.99
N GLN A 95 18.86 -0.81 -10.00
CA GLN A 95 17.95 -1.40 -9.02
C GLN A 95 17.26 -0.35 -8.15
N ALA A 96 18.00 0.69 -7.77
CA ALA A 96 17.44 1.80 -7.00
C ALA A 96 16.31 2.52 -7.75
N ASN A 97 16.47 2.75 -9.06
CA ASN A 97 15.45 3.38 -9.91
C ASN A 97 14.26 2.47 -10.25
N ALA A 98 14.44 1.16 -10.08
CA ALA A 98 13.45 0.15 -10.43
C ALA A 98 12.60 -0.30 -9.23
N GLN A 99 13.03 -0.05 -7.99
CA GLN A 99 12.34 -0.51 -6.78
C GLN A 99 11.00 0.22 -6.61
N PHE A 100 9.93 -0.54 -6.38
CA PHE A 100 8.58 -0.01 -6.21
C PHE A 100 7.82 -0.56 -4.99
N CYS A 101 8.12 -1.79 -4.57
CA CYS A 101 7.54 -2.46 -3.41
C CYS A 101 8.60 -3.29 -2.69
N GLY A 102 8.28 -3.72 -1.49
CA GLY A 102 9.01 -4.70 -0.72
C GLY A 102 8.34 -6.07 -0.72
N GLY A 103 8.95 -6.99 -0.01
CA GLY A 103 8.42 -8.33 0.26
C GLY A 103 9.29 -9.06 1.27
N SER A 104 8.93 -10.30 1.54
CA SER A 104 9.70 -11.19 2.42
C SER A 104 9.86 -12.57 1.79
N LEU A 105 11.06 -13.13 1.90
CA LEU A 105 11.33 -14.51 1.51
C LEU A 105 10.80 -15.44 2.60
N ILE A 106 9.75 -16.21 2.30
CA ILE A 106 9.08 -17.12 3.24
C ILE A 106 9.46 -18.60 3.01
N ALA A 107 9.94 -18.91 1.82
CA ALA A 107 10.56 -20.19 1.44
C ALA A 107 11.54 -19.92 0.29
N PRO A 108 12.46 -20.85 -0.07
CA PRO A 108 13.48 -20.61 -1.09
C PRO A 108 12.93 -20.13 -2.45
N GLU A 109 11.76 -20.59 -2.85
CA GLU A 109 11.10 -20.16 -4.11
C GLU A 109 9.93 -19.19 -3.89
N TRP A 110 9.63 -18.74 -2.66
CA TRP A 110 8.41 -18.03 -2.37
C TRP A 110 8.64 -16.70 -1.66
N VAL A 111 8.12 -15.66 -2.26
CA VAL A 111 8.09 -14.31 -1.71
C VAL A 111 6.65 -13.91 -1.39
N LEU A 112 6.45 -13.43 -0.18
CA LEU A 112 5.21 -12.84 0.29
C LEU A 112 5.28 -11.32 0.10
N THR A 113 4.21 -10.73 -0.41
CA THR A 113 4.09 -9.28 -0.63
C THR A 113 2.61 -8.86 -0.57
N ALA A 114 2.31 -7.60 -0.85
CA ALA A 114 0.94 -7.08 -0.94
C ALA A 114 0.32 -7.36 -2.33
N ALA A 115 -0.99 -7.58 -2.37
CA ALA A 115 -1.74 -7.77 -3.60
C ALA A 115 -1.69 -6.52 -4.49
N HIS A 116 -1.79 -5.32 -3.90
CA HIS A 116 -1.76 -4.07 -4.67
C HIS A 116 -0.41 -3.84 -5.39
N CYS A 117 0.69 -4.45 -4.93
CA CYS A 117 1.97 -4.45 -5.65
C CYS A 117 1.94 -5.31 -6.91
N LEU A 118 1.07 -6.32 -6.93
CA LEU A 118 0.97 -7.33 -7.98
C LEU A 118 -0.24 -7.17 -8.89
N ASN A 119 -1.01 -6.10 -8.69
CA ASN A 119 -2.25 -5.83 -9.41
C ASN A 119 -2.14 -4.54 -10.22
N ASP A 120 -2.51 -4.58 -11.49
CA ASP A 120 -2.69 -3.41 -12.33
C ASP A 120 -4.08 -3.41 -12.95
N LYS A 121 -4.90 -2.40 -12.62
CA LYS A 121 -6.28 -2.23 -13.12
C LYS A 121 -7.17 -3.47 -12.92
N GLY A 122 -7.06 -4.11 -11.76
CA GLY A 122 -7.87 -5.28 -11.41
C GLY A 122 -7.36 -6.61 -12.01
N GLN A 123 -6.16 -6.63 -12.58
CA GLN A 123 -5.54 -7.83 -13.13
C GLN A 123 -4.16 -8.06 -12.53
N PRO A 124 -3.76 -9.32 -12.28
CA PRO A 124 -2.38 -9.62 -11.90
C PRO A 124 -1.38 -9.14 -12.95
N ILE A 125 -0.27 -8.55 -12.51
CA ILE A 125 0.83 -8.15 -13.40
C ILE A 125 1.49 -9.38 -14.05
N SER A 126 2.12 -9.19 -15.21
CA SER A 126 2.91 -10.25 -15.83
C SER A 126 4.13 -10.62 -14.97
N PRO A 127 4.46 -11.92 -14.79
CA PRO A 127 5.70 -12.34 -14.13
C PRO A 127 6.96 -11.70 -14.72
N ASP A 128 6.98 -11.45 -16.02
CA ASP A 128 8.12 -10.83 -16.71
C ASP A 128 8.27 -9.34 -16.41
N SER A 129 7.24 -8.68 -15.84
CA SER A 129 7.28 -7.26 -15.52
C SER A 129 7.93 -6.96 -14.16
N VAL A 130 8.13 -7.98 -13.33
CA VAL A 130 8.69 -7.85 -11.97
C VAL A 130 9.92 -8.73 -11.82
N THR A 131 10.97 -8.17 -11.22
CA THR A 131 12.19 -8.85 -10.80
C THR A 131 12.31 -8.77 -9.28
N VAL A 132 12.63 -9.87 -8.62
CA VAL A 132 12.86 -9.91 -7.17
C VAL A 132 14.34 -9.76 -6.86
N LEU A 133 14.70 -8.89 -5.91
CA LEU A 133 16.07 -8.72 -5.42
C LEU A 133 16.17 -9.28 -4.01
N THR A 134 17.08 -10.24 -3.77
CA THR A 134 17.34 -10.84 -2.47
C THR A 134 18.76 -10.54 -1.99
N GLY A 135 18.98 -10.60 -0.66
CA GLY A 135 20.30 -10.44 -0.06
C GLY A 135 20.89 -9.03 -0.13
N ALA A 136 20.06 -8.02 -0.43
CA ALA A 136 20.48 -6.63 -0.47
C ALA A 136 20.23 -5.94 0.87
N THR A 137 21.25 -5.27 1.40
CA THR A 137 21.07 -4.19 2.39
C THR A 137 21.08 -2.86 1.66
N ASP A 138 21.97 -2.70 0.70
CA ASP A 138 21.92 -1.59 -0.26
C ASP A 138 21.38 -2.07 -1.61
N LEU A 139 20.52 -1.27 -2.25
CA LEU A 139 19.92 -1.62 -3.54
C LEU A 139 20.94 -1.77 -4.68
N SER A 140 22.19 -1.38 -4.50
CA SER A 140 23.28 -1.68 -5.45
C SER A 140 23.87 -3.08 -5.28
N GLU A 141 23.42 -3.83 -4.27
CA GLU A 141 23.87 -5.19 -3.95
C GLU A 141 22.77 -6.23 -4.29
N GLY A 142 23.01 -7.47 -3.89
CA GLY A 142 22.02 -8.54 -3.95
C GLY A 142 21.99 -9.31 -5.25
N LYS A 143 21.07 -10.29 -5.31
CA LYS A 143 20.87 -11.17 -6.45
C LYS A 143 19.47 -10.98 -7.02
N ARG A 144 19.40 -10.77 -8.34
CA ARG A 144 18.15 -10.66 -9.10
C ARG A 144 17.59 -12.03 -9.44
N HIS A 145 16.30 -12.24 -9.20
CA HIS A 145 15.57 -13.46 -9.53
C HIS A 145 14.42 -13.15 -10.47
N LYS A 146 14.25 -14.00 -11.48
CA LYS A 146 13.05 -14.01 -12.33
C LYS A 146 11.88 -14.58 -11.56
N VAL A 147 10.70 -14.07 -11.83
CA VAL A 147 9.44 -14.57 -11.31
C VAL A 147 8.84 -15.56 -12.27
N LEU A 148 8.45 -16.73 -11.78
CA LEU A 148 7.75 -17.76 -12.54
C LEU A 148 6.25 -17.58 -12.51
N GLN A 149 5.71 -17.11 -11.34
CA GLN A 149 4.28 -16.99 -11.14
C GLN A 149 3.97 -15.81 -10.20
N VAL A 150 2.92 -15.09 -10.54
CA VAL A 150 2.28 -14.05 -9.71
C VAL A 150 0.96 -14.58 -9.22
N ILE A 151 0.70 -14.51 -7.92
CA ILE A 151 -0.54 -14.94 -7.28
C ILE A 151 -1.07 -13.78 -6.44
N VAL A 152 -2.24 -13.27 -6.78
CA VAL A 152 -2.98 -12.26 -6.00
C VAL A 152 -4.07 -12.98 -5.22
N ASN A 153 -4.31 -12.58 -3.98
CA ASN A 153 -5.41 -13.15 -3.19
C ASN A 153 -6.75 -12.90 -3.90
N GLU A 154 -7.57 -13.92 -4.04
CA GLU A 154 -8.83 -13.88 -4.79
C GLU A 154 -9.88 -12.95 -4.14
N GLY A 155 -9.75 -12.70 -2.84
CA GLY A 155 -10.59 -11.78 -2.09
C GLY A 155 -10.08 -10.35 -2.05
N TYR A 156 -8.96 -10.04 -2.72
CA TYR A 156 -8.39 -8.68 -2.72
C TYR A 156 -9.36 -7.67 -3.34
N SER A 157 -9.51 -6.54 -2.67
CA SER A 157 -10.30 -5.39 -3.14
C SER A 157 -9.41 -4.16 -3.24
N ASP A 158 -9.27 -3.61 -4.44
CA ASP A 158 -8.53 -2.36 -4.70
C ASP A 158 -9.24 -1.11 -4.16
N GLN A 159 -10.53 -1.22 -3.80
CA GLN A 159 -11.29 -0.13 -3.22
C GLN A 159 -11.12 -0.01 -1.71
N THR A 160 -11.05 -1.15 -1.02
CA THR A 160 -10.99 -1.21 0.44
C THR A 160 -9.62 -1.66 0.95
N LEU A 161 -8.74 -2.13 0.07
CA LEU A 161 -7.47 -2.79 0.38
C LEU A 161 -7.61 -3.97 1.35
N ASP A 162 -8.82 -4.58 1.41
CA ASP A 162 -9.02 -5.79 2.18
C ASP A 162 -8.42 -6.99 1.44
N ASN A 163 -7.92 -7.97 2.18
CA ASN A 163 -7.21 -9.14 1.65
C ASN A 163 -5.97 -8.77 0.80
N ASP A 164 -5.29 -7.69 1.15
CA ASP A 164 -4.13 -7.17 0.42
C ASP A 164 -2.89 -8.05 0.63
N LEU A 165 -2.88 -9.19 -0.05
CA LEU A 165 -1.87 -10.22 0.06
C LEU A 165 -1.61 -10.89 -1.28
N GLY A 166 -0.34 -11.12 -1.60
CA GLY A 166 0.06 -11.82 -2.81
C GLY A 166 1.35 -12.61 -2.63
N LEU A 167 1.58 -13.54 -3.55
CA LEU A 167 2.77 -14.37 -3.59
C LEU A 167 3.45 -14.28 -4.95
N LEU A 168 4.77 -14.30 -4.92
CA LEU A 168 5.60 -14.50 -6.10
C LEU A 168 6.32 -15.85 -5.97
N ARG A 169 6.22 -16.70 -6.99
CA ARG A 169 7.08 -17.87 -7.11
C ARG A 169 8.29 -17.52 -7.95
N LEU A 170 9.48 -17.72 -7.43
CA LEU A 170 10.72 -17.52 -8.14
C LEU A 170 10.95 -18.64 -9.17
N ALA A 171 11.60 -18.32 -10.27
CA ALA A 171 11.98 -19.33 -11.27
C ALA A 171 13.06 -20.28 -10.79
N GLU A 172 13.89 -19.84 -9.85
CA GLU A 172 14.95 -20.61 -9.19
C GLU A 172 14.99 -20.28 -7.69
N PRO A 173 15.34 -21.24 -6.82
CA PRO A 173 15.46 -20.99 -5.40
C PRO A 173 16.45 -19.87 -5.07
N ALA A 174 16.08 -18.99 -4.15
CA ALA A 174 17.00 -18.02 -3.57
C ALA A 174 17.85 -18.68 -2.47
N ASP A 175 19.13 -18.36 -2.47
CA ASP A 175 20.07 -18.73 -1.42
C ASP A 175 20.14 -17.60 -0.38
N ALA A 176 19.06 -17.43 0.38
CA ALA A 176 18.94 -16.42 1.44
C ALA A 176 18.04 -16.96 2.56
N PRO A 177 18.29 -16.55 3.82
CA PRO A 177 17.43 -16.91 4.94
C PRO A 177 15.99 -16.44 4.77
N THR A 178 15.05 -17.26 5.24
CA THR A 178 13.62 -16.99 5.21
C THR A 178 13.11 -16.47 6.55
N ILE A 179 11.99 -15.76 6.58
CA ILE A 179 11.29 -15.38 7.80
C ILE A 179 10.16 -16.38 8.10
N LYS A 180 9.93 -16.65 9.38
CA LYS A 180 8.78 -17.44 9.84
C LYS A 180 7.53 -16.58 9.80
N LEU A 181 6.38 -17.19 9.47
CA LEU A 181 5.07 -16.54 9.53
C LEU A 181 4.38 -16.82 10.87
N ALA A 182 3.60 -15.87 11.36
CA ALA A 182 2.75 -16.08 12.52
C ALA A 182 1.58 -16.99 12.16
N HIS A 183 1.42 -18.09 12.87
CA HIS A 183 0.29 -19.02 12.75
C HIS A 183 -0.79 -18.79 13.81
N GLU A 184 -0.44 -18.09 14.88
CA GLU A 184 -1.36 -17.76 15.98
C GLU A 184 -1.90 -16.34 15.80
N ALA A 185 -3.00 -16.04 16.50
CA ALA A 185 -3.58 -14.70 16.51
C ALA A 185 -2.54 -13.66 16.95
N THR A 186 -2.35 -12.65 16.13
CA THR A 186 -1.50 -11.50 16.46
C THR A 186 -2.10 -10.75 17.66
N PRO A 187 -1.32 -10.46 18.71
CA PRO A 187 -1.83 -9.68 19.84
C PRO A 187 -2.24 -8.26 19.39
N ASP A 188 -3.14 -7.63 20.13
CA ASP A 188 -3.61 -6.28 19.83
C ASP A 188 -2.56 -5.19 20.14
N THR A 189 -1.52 -5.52 20.93
CA THR A 189 -0.43 -4.62 21.30
C THR A 189 0.89 -5.37 21.34
N GLY A 190 1.98 -4.67 21.17
CA GLY A 190 3.32 -5.25 21.23
C GLY A 190 4.33 -4.46 20.41
N LYS A 191 5.61 -4.74 20.62
CA LYS A 191 6.69 -4.17 19.82
C LYS A 191 6.82 -4.91 18.50
N THR A 192 6.90 -4.16 17.43
CA THR A 192 7.12 -4.66 16.09
C THR A 192 8.23 -3.88 15.40
N THR A 193 8.74 -4.44 14.33
CA THR A 193 9.74 -3.80 13.46
C THR A 193 9.24 -3.89 12.02
N VAL A 194 9.41 -2.80 11.27
CA VAL A 194 9.20 -2.73 9.82
C VAL A 194 10.52 -2.41 9.15
N THR A 195 10.74 -2.97 7.96
CA THR A 195 11.93 -2.72 7.15
C THR A 195 11.57 -2.46 5.71
N GLY A 196 12.33 -1.59 5.03
CA GLY A 196 12.13 -1.31 3.62
C GLY A 196 12.99 -0.19 3.06
N TRP A 197 12.74 0.19 1.81
CA TRP A 197 13.42 1.27 1.08
C TRP A 197 12.43 2.36 0.65
N GLY A 198 11.34 2.51 1.37
CA GLY A 198 10.28 3.47 1.07
C GLY A 198 10.69 4.93 1.25
N LYS A 199 9.76 5.81 0.88
CA LYS A 199 9.94 7.26 0.91
C LYS A 199 10.23 7.74 2.33
N MET A 200 11.21 8.59 2.45
CA MET A 200 11.65 9.21 3.70
C MET A 200 10.89 10.51 4.00
N GLN A 201 11.06 11.03 5.22
CA GLN A 201 10.37 12.22 5.69
C GLN A 201 10.70 13.48 4.86
N ASP A 202 11.91 13.57 4.32
CA ASP A 202 12.35 14.65 3.43
C ASP A 202 11.86 14.51 1.98
N GLY A 203 11.11 13.44 1.69
CA GLY A 203 10.57 13.15 0.36
C GLY A 203 11.49 12.33 -0.54
N THR A 204 12.71 12.03 -0.12
CA THR A 204 13.69 11.21 -0.86
C THR A 204 13.45 9.72 -0.66
N PHE A 205 14.23 8.88 -1.36
CA PHE A 205 14.19 7.43 -1.24
C PHE A 205 15.60 6.89 -0.95
N PRO A 206 15.77 6.08 0.11
CA PRO A 206 17.08 5.51 0.43
C PRO A 206 17.48 4.42 -0.55
N THR A 207 18.78 4.21 -0.72
CA THR A 207 19.33 3.00 -1.34
C THR A 207 19.65 1.93 -0.29
N THR A 208 20.00 2.34 0.92
CA THR A 208 20.25 1.45 2.05
C THR A 208 18.94 1.07 2.73
N LEU A 209 18.79 -0.21 3.07
CA LEU A 209 17.64 -0.73 3.84
C LEU A 209 17.50 0.02 5.15
N MET A 210 16.28 0.37 5.45
CA MET A 210 15.94 1.10 6.66
C MET A 210 15.12 0.22 7.60
N VAL A 211 15.16 0.56 8.89
CA VAL A 211 14.44 -0.16 9.96
C VAL A 211 13.78 0.83 10.91
N ALA A 212 12.53 0.57 11.25
CA ALA A 212 11.79 1.33 12.26
C ALA A 212 11.10 0.41 13.25
N ASP A 213 11.24 0.73 14.54
CA ASP A 213 10.48 0.06 15.60
C ASP A 213 9.14 0.77 15.80
N LEU A 214 8.08 -0.02 15.81
CA LEU A 214 6.71 0.42 15.93
C LEU A 214 6.01 -0.31 17.08
N ASP A 215 4.90 0.26 17.52
CA ASP A 215 3.99 -0.38 18.46
C ASP A 215 2.72 -0.82 17.74
N LEU A 216 2.31 -2.08 17.89
CA LEU A 216 0.97 -2.51 17.51
C LEU A 216 -0.06 -1.71 18.31
N GLN A 217 -1.08 -1.25 17.63
CA GLN A 217 -2.19 -0.52 18.21
C GLN A 217 -3.48 -1.33 18.04
N PRO A 218 -4.41 -1.29 18.99
CA PRO A 218 -5.72 -1.90 18.82
C PRO A 218 -6.45 -1.29 17.61
N ASN A 219 -7.06 -2.12 16.76
CA ASN A 219 -7.80 -1.65 15.57
C ASN A 219 -8.83 -0.56 15.92
N LYS A 220 -9.44 -0.62 17.12
CA LYS A 220 -10.36 0.42 17.61
C LYS A 220 -9.70 1.79 17.69
N ALA A 221 -8.46 1.87 18.17
CA ALA A 221 -7.72 3.14 18.26
C ALA A 221 -7.42 3.70 16.86
N CYS A 222 -6.99 2.83 15.93
CA CYS A 222 -6.70 3.19 14.55
C CYS A 222 -7.96 3.66 13.81
N ASN A 223 -9.06 2.93 13.94
CA ASN A 223 -10.35 3.34 13.38
C ASN A 223 -10.79 4.71 13.88
N SER A 224 -10.65 4.96 15.20
CA SER A 224 -11.02 6.25 15.78
C SER A 224 -10.13 7.38 15.27
N GLY A 225 -8.83 7.16 15.14
CA GLY A 225 -7.88 8.14 14.63
C GLY A 225 -8.15 8.51 13.16
N ILE A 226 -8.34 7.52 12.30
CA ILE A 226 -8.65 7.74 10.87
C ILE A 226 -9.99 8.50 10.74
N LYS A 227 -11.03 8.12 11.48
CA LYS A 227 -12.31 8.85 11.48
C LYS A 227 -12.14 10.31 11.93
N ALA A 228 -11.25 10.58 12.88
CA ALA A 228 -10.97 11.96 13.32
C ALA A 228 -10.28 12.77 12.21
N ILE A 229 -9.38 12.17 11.43
CA ILE A 229 -8.76 12.81 10.27
C ILE A 229 -9.82 13.11 9.21
N TYR A 230 -10.68 12.17 8.88
CA TYR A 230 -11.76 12.40 7.91
C TYR A 230 -12.76 13.47 8.37
N ALA A 231 -13.04 13.56 9.68
CA ALA A 231 -13.84 14.66 10.24
C ALA A 231 -13.14 16.01 10.04
N HIS A 232 -11.83 16.07 10.26
CA HIS A 232 -11.03 17.27 10.05
C HIS A 232 -11.04 17.71 8.59
N ASP A 233 -10.79 16.79 7.66
CA ASP A 233 -10.77 17.07 6.22
C ASP A 233 -12.14 17.50 5.70
N LEU A 234 -13.19 16.81 6.17
CA LEU A 234 -14.56 17.19 5.83
C LEU A 234 -14.93 18.59 6.37
N LYS A 235 -14.46 18.93 7.58
CA LYS A 235 -14.61 20.27 8.15
C LYS A 235 -13.96 21.32 7.25
N ALA A 236 -12.74 21.08 6.77
CA ALA A 236 -12.04 21.97 5.85
C ALA A 236 -12.82 22.14 4.53
N ALA A 237 -13.24 21.03 3.91
CA ALA A 237 -14.01 21.04 2.67
C ALA A 237 -15.37 21.77 2.81
N LEU A 238 -16.08 21.57 3.92
CA LEU A 238 -17.33 22.30 4.22
C LEU A 238 -17.06 23.79 4.51
N GLY A 239 -15.90 24.11 5.12
CA GLY A 239 -15.44 25.47 5.35
C GLY A 239 -15.27 26.25 4.05
N ASP A 240 -14.67 25.66 3.04
CA ASP A 240 -14.49 26.26 1.72
C ASP A 240 -15.83 26.56 1.03
N LEU A 241 -16.86 25.74 1.29
CA LEU A 241 -18.22 25.96 0.81
C LEU A 241 -19.00 26.99 1.63
N SER A 242 -18.57 27.32 2.84
CA SER A 242 -19.31 28.17 3.80
C SER A 242 -19.59 29.57 3.25
N HIS A 243 -18.65 30.15 2.50
CA HIS A 243 -18.81 31.44 1.86
C HIS A 243 -20.00 31.52 0.88
N ARG A 244 -20.30 30.39 0.21
CA ARG A 244 -21.42 30.28 -0.76
C ARG A 244 -22.72 29.89 -0.09
N MET A 245 -22.65 29.00 0.93
CA MET A 245 -23.80 28.35 1.55
C MET A 245 -24.22 28.99 2.87
N ARG A 246 -23.46 29.96 3.39
CA ARG A 246 -23.68 30.66 4.67
C ARG A 246 -23.80 29.70 5.88
N TYR A 247 -23.03 28.64 5.91
CA TYR A 247 -22.96 27.76 7.07
C TYR A 247 -22.25 28.46 8.23
N SER A 248 -22.74 28.22 9.46
CA SER A 248 -22.00 28.64 10.64
C SER A 248 -20.87 27.65 10.95
N GLU A 249 -19.78 28.11 11.54
CA GLU A 249 -18.69 27.26 11.97
C GLU A 249 -19.18 26.11 12.86
N LYS A 250 -20.05 26.40 13.86
CA LYS A 250 -20.67 25.38 14.69
C LYS A 250 -21.49 24.36 13.90
N GLY A 251 -22.15 24.77 12.81
CA GLY A 251 -22.92 23.88 11.94
C GLY A 251 -21.99 22.96 11.12
N ILE A 252 -20.87 23.48 10.66
CA ILE A 252 -19.84 22.73 9.95
C ILE A 252 -19.22 21.67 10.86
N ASP A 253 -18.82 22.05 12.10
CA ASP A 253 -18.29 21.13 13.08
C ASP A 253 -19.27 20.01 13.43
N ALA A 254 -20.53 20.35 13.66
CA ALA A 254 -21.55 19.35 13.98
C ALA A 254 -21.78 18.37 12.82
N ALA A 255 -21.81 18.87 11.58
CA ALA A 255 -21.99 18.02 10.38
C ALA A 255 -20.79 17.09 10.16
N ALA A 256 -19.58 17.62 10.22
CA ALA A 256 -18.35 16.84 10.01
C ALA A 256 -18.22 15.73 11.06
N ASN A 257 -18.43 16.04 12.33
CA ASN A 257 -18.36 15.07 13.42
C ASN A 257 -19.48 14.01 13.32
N ALA A 258 -20.70 14.41 12.96
CA ALA A 258 -21.81 13.46 12.81
C ALA A 258 -21.56 12.47 11.67
N ILE A 259 -21.08 12.94 10.52
CA ILE A 259 -20.74 12.08 9.38
C ILE A 259 -19.61 11.11 9.75
N ALA A 260 -18.53 11.60 10.37
CA ALA A 260 -17.40 10.77 10.78
C ALA A 260 -17.79 9.72 11.84
N ALA A 261 -18.70 10.06 12.76
CA ALA A 261 -19.19 9.13 13.77
C ALA A 261 -20.03 7.98 13.18
N ASP A 262 -20.75 8.24 12.08
CA ASP A 262 -21.60 7.24 11.39
C ASP A 262 -20.84 6.45 10.31
N MET A 263 -19.57 6.75 10.07
CA MET A 263 -18.74 5.98 9.15
C MET A 263 -18.52 4.56 9.67
N THR A 264 -18.53 3.59 8.77
CA THR A 264 -18.04 2.23 9.05
C THR A 264 -16.57 2.27 9.45
N ASP A 265 -16.12 1.25 10.18
CA ASP A 265 -14.71 1.16 10.56
C ASP A 265 -13.83 0.95 9.32
N PRO A 266 -12.79 1.78 9.10
CA PRO A 266 -11.88 1.63 7.98
C PRO A 266 -11.11 0.29 7.99
N LEU A 267 -10.73 -0.18 9.17
CA LEU A 267 -10.01 -1.44 9.31
C LEU A 267 -10.98 -2.61 9.48
N THR A 268 -10.78 -3.65 8.67
CA THR A 268 -11.46 -4.94 8.82
C THR A 268 -10.73 -5.84 9.84
N SER A 269 -11.29 -7.02 10.13
CA SER A 269 -10.61 -8.05 10.94
C SER A 269 -9.36 -8.63 10.27
N ASN A 270 -9.21 -8.42 8.96
CA ASN A 270 -8.07 -8.86 8.16
C ASN A 270 -6.88 -7.91 8.24
N MET A 271 -7.03 -6.82 8.96
CA MET A 271 -6.02 -5.77 9.10
C MET A 271 -5.53 -5.66 10.54
N ILE A 272 -4.31 -5.19 10.70
CA ILE A 272 -3.71 -4.70 11.95
C ILE A 272 -3.05 -3.36 11.67
N CYS A 273 -2.84 -2.57 12.71
CA CYS A 273 -2.14 -1.31 12.56
C CYS A 273 -0.99 -1.19 13.55
N ALA A 274 0.07 -0.50 13.13
CA ALA A 274 1.24 -0.23 13.95
C ALA A 274 1.81 1.16 13.63
N GLY A 275 2.37 1.79 14.64
CA GLY A 275 3.00 3.10 14.53
C GLY A 275 3.44 3.60 15.89
N THR A 276 3.93 4.83 15.96
CA THR A 276 4.29 5.47 17.23
C THR A 276 3.27 6.55 17.59
N THR A 277 2.93 6.66 18.86
CA THR A 277 2.00 7.70 19.36
C THR A 277 2.53 9.13 19.16
N SER A 278 3.83 9.27 18.90
CA SER A 278 4.46 10.54 18.53
C SER A 278 4.28 10.86 17.03
N GLY A 279 3.89 9.90 16.19
CA GLY A 279 3.70 10.08 14.76
C GLY A 279 5.00 10.21 13.95
N VAL A 280 6.16 9.90 14.52
CA VAL A 280 7.46 10.13 13.86
C VAL A 280 8.04 8.91 13.15
N ARG A 281 7.37 7.76 13.22
CA ARG A 281 7.84 6.49 12.60
C ARG A 281 6.68 5.76 11.96
N ASP A 282 6.89 5.33 10.73
CA ASP A 282 5.92 4.58 9.95
C ASP A 282 6.57 3.91 8.73
N ALA A 283 5.82 3.00 8.08
CA ALA A 283 6.07 2.60 6.71
C ALA A 283 5.53 3.67 5.74
N CYS A 284 6.13 3.82 4.58
CA CYS A 284 5.71 4.81 3.59
C CYS A 284 5.74 4.25 2.16
N ASN A 285 5.42 5.08 1.17
CA ASN A 285 5.41 4.70 -0.26
C ASN A 285 6.72 4.02 -0.68
N GLY A 286 6.62 2.78 -1.15
CA GLY A 286 7.76 1.94 -1.52
C GLY A 286 8.10 0.85 -0.50
N ASP A 287 7.60 0.93 0.76
CA ASP A 287 7.66 -0.15 1.74
C ASP A 287 6.53 -1.17 1.57
N SER A 288 5.51 -0.85 0.79
CA SER A 288 4.36 -1.70 0.45
C SER A 288 4.77 -3.13 0.16
N GLY A 289 4.08 -4.10 0.76
CA GLY A 289 4.41 -5.53 0.64
C GLY A 289 5.54 -6.01 1.56
N GLY A 290 6.30 -5.11 2.17
CA GLY A 290 7.36 -5.43 3.12
C GLY A 290 6.84 -6.04 4.43
N PRO A 291 7.72 -6.67 5.23
CA PRO A 291 7.33 -7.36 6.45
C PRO A 291 7.17 -6.42 7.64
N LEU A 292 6.07 -6.61 8.39
CA LEU A 292 5.96 -6.22 9.79
C LEU A 292 6.18 -7.47 10.64
N PHE A 293 7.16 -7.46 11.55
CA PHE A 293 7.51 -8.63 12.35
C PHE A 293 7.75 -8.32 13.82
N MET A 294 7.58 -9.32 14.65
CA MET A 294 7.95 -9.31 16.07
C MET A 294 9.20 -10.15 16.26
N THR A 295 10.10 -9.71 17.14
CA THR A 295 11.30 -10.47 17.48
C THR A 295 11.14 -11.08 18.87
N GLY A 296 11.15 -12.41 18.92
CA GLY A 296 11.12 -13.19 20.15
C GLY A 296 12.38 -14.06 20.30
N THR A 297 12.40 -14.95 21.29
CA THR A 297 13.51 -15.87 21.58
C THR A 297 13.80 -16.84 20.42
N GLY A 298 12.84 -17.08 19.52
CA GLY A 298 12.97 -17.93 18.33
C GLY A 298 13.36 -17.20 17.05
N GLY A 299 13.75 -15.92 17.13
CA GLY A 299 14.03 -15.04 16.00
C GLY A 299 12.81 -14.26 15.52
N PRO A 300 12.91 -13.55 14.38
CA PRO A 300 11.83 -12.77 13.82
C PRO A 300 10.68 -13.64 13.30
N VAL A 301 9.44 -13.20 13.60
CA VAL A 301 8.20 -13.82 13.12
C VAL A 301 7.35 -12.71 12.48
N GLN A 302 7.04 -12.86 11.22
CA GLN A 302 6.23 -11.90 10.48
C GLN A 302 4.77 -12.01 10.89
N VAL A 303 4.17 -10.88 11.28
CA VAL A 303 2.78 -10.77 11.75
C VAL A 303 1.92 -9.99 10.77
N GLY A 304 2.54 -9.17 9.91
CA GLY A 304 1.82 -8.36 8.93
C GLY A 304 2.60 -8.13 7.64
N VAL A 305 1.88 -7.60 6.63
CA VAL A 305 2.43 -7.13 5.36
C VAL A 305 2.03 -5.67 5.20
N VAL A 306 2.97 -4.79 4.89
CA VAL A 306 2.71 -3.36 4.66
C VAL A 306 1.67 -3.21 3.55
N SER A 307 0.54 -2.58 3.87
CA SER A 307 -0.57 -2.43 2.94
C SER A 307 -0.84 -0.97 2.59
N TRP A 308 -1.35 -0.18 3.51
CA TRP A 308 -1.70 1.21 3.25
C TRP A 308 -1.49 2.08 4.49
N GLY A 309 -1.59 3.37 4.30
CA GLY A 309 -1.60 4.37 5.36
C GLY A 309 -2.43 5.55 4.93
N ASP A 310 -2.85 6.34 5.89
CA ASP A 310 -3.65 7.52 5.66
C ASP A 310 -3.08 8.71 6.43
N GLY A 311 -3.46 9.90 6.02
CA GLY A 311 -3.06 11.14 6.65
C GLY A 311 -3.99 12.28 6.23
N PRO A 312 -3.84 13.47 6.81
CA PRO A 312 -4.65 14.63 6.43
C PRO A 312 -4.55 14.94 4.94
N ALA A 313 -5.68 15.33 4.34
CA ALA A 313 -5.78 15.65 2.91
C ALA A 313 -4.90 16.84 2.49
N ASP A 314 -4.46 17.68 3.43
CA ASP A 314 -3.53 18.78 3.18
C ASP A 314 -2.07 18.32 2.93
N GLY A 315 -1.81 17.01 3.08
CA GLY A 315 -0.50 16.41 2.86
C GLY A 315 0.53 16.69 3.96
N SER A 316 0.12 17.28 5.08
CA SER A 316 1.03 17.65 6.18
C SER A 316 1.72 16.46 6.83
N ALA A 317 1.14 15.26 6.72
CA ALA A 317 1.72 14.02 7.20
C ALA A 317 1.18 12.82 6.39
N ALA A 318 1.72 12.62 5.20
CA ALA A 318 1.35 11.49 4.33
C ALA A 318 1.70 10.11 4.92
N CYS A 319 2.69 10.04 5.82
CA CYS A 319 3.07 8.87 6.61
C CYS A 319 3.46 9.35 8.01
N GLY A 320 3.33 8.49 9.03
CA GLY A 320 3.75 8.80 10.40
C GLY A 320 2.89 9.84 11.10
N HIS A 321 1.59 9.87 10.84
CA HIS A 321 0.67 10.72 11.60
C HIS A 321 0.34 10.08 12.97
N LYS A 322 0.28 10.91 14.02
CA LYS A 322 0.04 10.43 15.41
C LYS A 322 -1.31 9.76 15.65
N ASP A 323 -2.30 10.00 14.78
CA ASP A 323 -3.66 9.46 14.85
C ASP A 323 -3.98 8.51 13.68
N ALA A 324 -3.12 8.43 12.65
CA ALA A 324 -3.24 7.50 11.54
C ALA A 324 -1.94 6.68 11.43
N TYR A 325 -1.99 5.50 11.97
CA TYR A 325 -0.89 4.54 11.94
C TYR A 325 -0.86 3.78 10.61
N GLY A 326 0.29 3.22 10.23
CA GLY A 326 0.39 2.32 9.10
C GLY A 326 -0.51 1.08 9.26
N ILE A 327 -1.14 0.66 8.18
CA ILE A 327 -2.06 -0.48 8.14
C ILE A 327 -1.39 -1.63 7.41
N TYR A 328 -1.54 -2.82 7.97
CA TYR A 328 -0.89 -4.04 7.53
C TYR A 328 -1.93 -5.16 7.37
N THR A 329 -1.75 -6.02 6.38
CA THR A 329 -2.55 -7.26 6.28
C THR A 329 -2.18 -8.19 7.43
N ARG A 330 -3.16 -8.66 8.21
CA ARG A 330 -2.99 -9.56 9.36
C ARG A 330 -2.68 -10.99 8.90
N LEU A 331 -1.44 -11.42 8.99
CA LEU A 331 -0.99 -12.70 8.43
C LEU A 331 -1.66 -13.94 9.04
N ALA A 332 -1.98 -13.90 10.32
CA ALA A 332 -2.62 -15.04 11.01
C ALA A 332 -3.91 -15.53 10.33
N ASN A 333 -4.61 -14.66 9.58
CA ASN A 333 -5.82 -15.00 8.85
C ASN A 333 -5.55 -15.73 7.51
N TYR A 334 -4.29 -15.75 7.03
CA TYR A 334 -3.96 -16.19 5.67
C TYR A 334 -3.00 -17.37 5.61
N THR A 335 -2.55 -17.94 6.74
CA THR A 335 -1.58 -19.04 6.77
C THR A 335 -2.05 -20.24 5.93
N GLY A 336 -3.33 -20.63 6.06
CA GLY A 336 -3.90 -21.71 5.27
C GLY A 336 -3.97 -21.40 3.76
N TRP A 337 -4.25 -20.15 3.39
CA TRP A 337 -4.22 -19.71 1.99
C TRP A 337 -2.79 -19.78 1.43
N ILE A 338 -1.82 -19.22 2.15
CA ILE A 338 -0.40 -19.24 1.78
C ILE A 338 0.07 -20.67 1.56
N GLU A 339 -0.14 -21.56 2.55
CA GLU A 339 0.26 -22.97 2.44
C GLU A 339 -0.39 -23.69 1.26
N THR A 340 -1.66 -23.41 0.99
CA THR A 340 -2.37 -24.00 -0.15
C THR A 340 -1.79 -23.56 -1.48
N LYS A 341 -1.48 -22.26 -1.61
CA LYS A 341 -0.89 -21.73 -2.85
C LYS A 341 0.54 -22.23 -3.06
N MET A 342 1.32 -22.33 -2.01
CA MET A 342 2.69 -22.86 -2.10
C MET A 342 2.76 -24.33 -2.52
N LYS A 343 1.71 -25.12 -2.22
CA LYS A 343 1.60 -26.53 -2.66
C LYS A 343 1.09 -26.69 -4.09
N SER A 344 0.60 -25.61 -4.72
CA SER A 344 0.08 -25.67 -6.07
C SER A 344 1.21 -25.96 -7.08
N PRO A 345 0.96 -26.78 -8.11
CA PRO A 345 1.96 -27.05 -9.14
C PRO A 345 2.35 -25.77 -9.87
N ALA A 346 3.59 -25.71 -10.32
CA ALA A 346 4.02 -24.60 -11.16
C ALA A 346 3.17 -24.54 -12.43
N PRO A 347 2.86 -23.32 -12.95
CA PRO A 347 2.22 -23.20 -14.24
C PRO A 347 3.05 -23.92 -15.30
N ALA A 348 2.36 -24.60 -16.25
CA ALA A 348 3.05 -25.19 -17.38
C ALA A 348 3.77 -24.07 -18.16
N PRO A 349 5.00 -24.31 -18.66
CA PRO A 349 5.69 -23.31 -19.46
C PRO A 349 4.82 -22.92 -20.67
N ASP A 350 4.66 -21.62 -20.91
CA ASP A 350 3.94 -21.12 -22.07
C ASP A 350 4.52 -21.75 -23.35
N LYS A 351 3.63 -22.37 -24.12
CA LYS A 351 4.03 -22.85 -25.45
C LYS A 351 4.54 -21.65 -26.23
N PRO A 352 5.72 -21.75 -26.90
CA PRO A 352 6.21 -20.67 -27.71
C PRO A 352 5.11 -20.24 -28.69
N LYS A 353 4.73 -18.96 -28.66
CA LYS A 353 3.81 -18.42 -29.68
C LYS A 353 4.37 -18.76 -31.03
N ALA A 354 3.67 -19.63 -31.79
CA ALA A 354 4.05 -19.99 -33.16
C ALA A 354 4.25 -18.67 -33.90
N GLY A 355 5.49 -18.44 -34.37
CA GLY A 355 5.84 -17.24 -35.10
C GLY A 355 4.87 -17.09 -36.27
N LEU A 356 4.26 -15.92 -36.41
CA LEU A 356 3.56 -15.55 -37.64
C LEU A 356 4.58 -15.71 -38.79
N GLY A 357 4.45 -16.82 -39.54
CA GLY A 357 5.22 -17.06 -40.70
C GLY A 357 5.07 -15.87 -41.67
N THR A 358 6.18 -15.25 -42.00
CA THR A 358 6.26 -14.27 -43.08
C THR A 358 5.73 -14.92 -44.34
N ALA A 359 4.52 -14.54 -44.77
CA ALA A 359 3.96 -14.92 -46.04
C ALA A 359 4.91 -14.37 -47.12
N GLN A 360 5.69 -15.26 -47.75
CA GLN A 360 6.42 -14.96 -48.98
C GLN A 360 5.43 -14.59 -50.08
N LYS A 361 5.52 -13.34 -50.54
CA LYS A 361 4.78 -12.85 -51.72
C LYS A 361 5.23 -13.67 -52.95
N PRO A 362 4.33 -14.28 -53.74
CA PRO A 362 4.73 -14.98 -54.95
C PRO A 362 5.26 -13.99 -55.98
N ALA A 363 6.39 -14.31 -56.57
CA ALA A 363 6.92 -13.60 -57.74
C ALA A 363 5.98 -13.87 -58.92
N THR A 364 5.51 -12.82 -59.55
CA THR A 364 4.78 -12.87 -60.83
C THR A 364 5.77 -12.91 -62.01
N PRO A 365 5.43 -13.64 -63.09
CA PRO A 365 6.32 -13.83 -64.23
C PRO A 365 6.55 -12.62 -65.15
#